data_a8105e247ea456d1034b67b522c30872
#
_entry.id   a8105e247ea456d1034b67b522c30872
#
_cell.length_a   1.000
_cell.length_b   1.000
_cell.length_c   1.000
_cell.angle_alpha   90.00
_cell.angle_beta   90.00
_cell.angle_gamma   90.00
#
_symmetry.space_group_name_H-M   'P 1'
#
loop_
_entity.id
_entity.type
_entity.pdbx_description
1 polymer ?
#
loop_
_entity_poly.entity_id
_entity_poly.type
_entity_poly.pdbx_seq_one_letter_code
_entity_poly.pdbx_strand_id
1 'polypeptide(L)'
;MKNRNLILLLLLTTCWGPSFLLIKVALEELPPLFLAGSRIALGALTLNMIRLIKGVAFPSKGTFWRDVLITGIFAQALPFSFINWGEQFVDSAMASLLNGLTPLSTIFLAHFLLSDEKMNRRKVAGISLGLAGLMILVLPDLMAGMKATVWGIAAISTAALSYGVGLVYARKHFQGYDPILAPSAQLMTVGLYLLPIGYFSWDAPVFAISTATLLSVAVLGVMGTGLAFLVYFKLLSTAGAGYVSSSTFILPIYGIVLGVIFLGETITLWMIAGAATILLGVAVANGKGAVKWDLGKLDLAAFSKIR
;
A
#
# COMPACT_ATOMS: atom_id res chain seq x y z
N MET A 1 4.52 -1.30 25.46
CA MET A 1 4.15 -0.56 24.23
C MET A 1 4.97 -0.97 23.00
N LYS A 2 6.30 -1.13 23.10
CA LYS A 2 7.18 -1.52 21.96
C LYS A 2 6.78 -2.84 21.29
N ASN A 3 6.54 -3.91 22.07
CA ASN A 3 6.21 -5.23 21.54
C ASN A 3 4.85 -5.26 20.80
N ARG A 4 3.84 -4.50 21.28
CA ARG A 4 2.53 -4.42 20.63
C ARG A 4 2.61 -3.74 19.26
N ASN A 5 3.39 -2.69 19.12
CA ASN A 5 3.55 -2.00 17.85
C ASN A 5 4.33 -2.86 16.84
N LEU A 6 5.30 -3.66 17.28
CA LEU A 6 5.99 -4.63 16.43
C LEU A 6 5.03 -5.71 15.92
N ILE A 7 4.19 -6.27 16.79
CA ILE A 7 3.16 -7.26 16.40
C ILE A 7 2.21 -6.64 15.36
N LEU A 8 1.73 -5.42 15.59
CA LEU A 8 0.86 -4.72 14.64
C LEU A 8 1.56 -4.46 13.30
N LEU A 9 2.86 -4.13 13.30
CA LEU A 9 3.64 -3.94 12.08
C LEU A 9 3.78 -5.26 11.31
N LEU A 10 4.10 -6.35 11.99
CA LEU A 10 4.19 -7.68 11.38
C LEU A 10 2.84 -8.14 10.84
N LEU A 11 1.75 -7.94 11.58
CA LEU A 11 0.39 -8.22 11.10
C LEU A 11 0.07 -7.39 9.84
N LEU A 12 0.38 -6.10 9.83
CA LEU A 12 0.16 -5.24 8.68
C LEU A 12 0.93 -5.73 7.45
N THR A 13 2.21 -6.06 7.60
CA THR A 13 3.04 -6.56 6.50
C THR A 13 2.60 -7.93 6.01
N THR A 14 2.10 -8.80 6.89
CA THR A 14 1.53 -10.10 6.51
C THR A 14 0.20 -9.93 5.77
N CYS A 15 -0.62 -8.93 6.11
CA CYS A 15 -1.85 -8.62 5.38
C CYS A 15 -1.57 -8.04 3.99
N TRP A 16 -0.53 -7.21 3.85
CA TRP A 16 -0.20 -6.55 2.57
C TRP A 16 0.76 -7.34 1.70
N GLY A 17 1.65 -8.14 2.29
CA GLY A 17 2.71 -8.87 1.58
C GLY A 17 2.21 -9.70 0.41
N PRO A 18 1.18 -10.54 0.59
CA PRO A 18 0.62 -11.36 -0.50
C PRO A 18 -0.16 -10.57 -1.55
N SER A 19 -0.42 -9.28 -1.36
CA SER A 19 -1.34 -8.52 -2.23
C SER A 19 -0.90 -8.52 -3.70
N PHE A 20 0.39 -8.35 -3.99
CA PHE A 20 0.89 -8.32 -5.37
C PHE A 20 0.71 -9.68 -6.08
N LEU A 21 0.99 -10.79 -5.39
CA LEU A 21 0.70 -12.14 -5.89
C LEU A 21 -0.81 -12.30 -6.19
N LEU A 22 -1.66 -11.95 -5.22
CA LEU A 22 -3.10 -12.12 -5.34
C LEU A 22 -3.72 -11.22 -6.41
N ILE A 23 -3.18 -10.02 -6.61
CA ILE A 23 -3.56 -9.13 -7.72
C ILE A 23 -3.21 -9.80 -9.04
N LYS A 24 -1.99 -10.32 -9.19
CA LYS A 24 -1.55 -10.99 -10.41
C LYS A 24 -2.46 -12.16 -10.79
N VAL A 25 -2.80 -13.02 -9.81
CA VAL A 25 -3.74 -14.14 -9.99
C VAL A 25 -5.14 -13.64 -10.40
N ALA A 26 -5.65 -12.61 -9.73
CA ALA A 26 -6.99 -12.11 -10.03
C ALA A 26 -7.08 -11.38 -11.38
N LEU A 27 -5.99 -10.77 -11.86
CA LEU A 27 -5.93 -10.10 -13.16
C LEU A 27 -5.95 -11.05 -14.35
N GLU A 28 -5.78 -12.36 -14.15
CA GLU A 28 -5.98 -13.35 -15.20
C GLU A 28 -7.44 -13.41 -15.70
N GLU A 29 -8.40 -13.07 -14.83
CA GLU A 29 -9.83 -13.17 -15.14
C GLU A 29 -10.59 -11.85 -14.95
N LEU A 30 -10.06 -10.90 -14.16
CA LEU A 30 -10.76 -9.67 -13.81
C LEU A 30 -10.06 -8.44 -14.38
N PRO A 31 -10.84 -7.47 -14.94
CA PRO A 31 -10.25 -6.19 -15.34
C PRO A 31 -9.73 -5.41 -14.13
N PRO A 32 -8.66 -4.62 -14.30
CA PRO A 32 -7.98 -3.90 -13.22
C PRO A 32 -8.89 -3.02 -12.35
N LEU A 33 -9.80 -2.26 -12.99
CA LEU A 33 -10.71 -1.36 -12.27
C LEU A 33 -11.78 -2.13 -11.49
N PHE A 34 -12.30 -3.23 -12.05
CA PHE A 34 -13.25 -4.06 -11.34
C PHE A 34 -12.63 -4.77 -10.15
N LEU A 35 -11.41 -5.27 -10.30
CA LEU A 35 -10.63 -5.84 -9.20
C LEU A 35 -10.38 -4.79 -8.10
N ALA A 36 -9.99 -3.55 -8.46
CA ALA A 36 -9.81 -2.46 -7.50
C ALA A 36 -11.12 -2.14 -6.76
N GLY A 37 -12.22 -2.00 -7.49
CA GLY A 37 -13.54 -1.72 -6.93
C GLY A 37 -14.04 -2.82 -6.00
N SER A 38 -13.93 -4.10 -6.42
CA SER A 38 -14.35 -5.27 -5.65
C SER A 38 -13.58 -5.42 -4.34
N ARG A 39 -12.25 -5.27 -4.41
CA ARG A 39 -11.35 -5.27 -3.25
C ARG A 39 -11.73 -4.17 -2.25
N ILE A 40 -11.97 -2.95 -2.74
CA ILE A 40 -12.34 -1.80 -1.90
C ILE A 40 -13.73 -2.00 -1.28
N ALA A 41 -14.70 -2.49 -2.04
CA ALA A 41 -16.05 -2.75 -1.56
C ALA A 41 -16.08 -3.80 -0.44
N LEU A 42 -15.34 -4.91 -0.58
CA LEU A 42 -15.19 -5.92 0.48
C LEU A 42 -14.48 -5.36 1.71
N GLY A 43 -13.44 -4.55 1.52
CA GLY A 43 -12.76 -3.84 2.59
C GLY A 43 -13.68 -2.86 3.31
N ALA A 44 -14.51 -2.12 2.57
CA ALA A 44 -15.53 -1.22 3.10
C ALA A 44 -16.56 -1.98 3.94
N LEU A 45 -17.07 -3.11 3.43
CA LEU A 45 -18.00 -3.97 4.16
C LEU A 45 -17.38 -4.43 5.48
N THR A 46 -16.16 -4.97 5.42
CA THR A 46 -15.43 -5.45 6.60
C THR A 46 -15.26 -4.36 7.66
N LEU A 47 -14.75 -3.19 7.28
CA LEU A 47 -14.50 -2.12 8.25
C LEU A 47 -15.78 -1.50 8.78
N ASN A 48 -16.81 -1.32 7.94
CA ASN A 48 -18.08 -0.76 8.41
C ASN A 48 -18.84 -1.73 9.32
N MET A 49 -18.76 -3.05 9.10
CA MET A 49 -19.27 -4.03 10.05
C MET A 49 -18.58 -3.88 11.42
N ILE A 50 -17.24 -3.82 11.44
CA ILE A 50 -16.48 -3.63 12.69
C ILE A 50 -16.86 -2.29 13.36
N ARG A 51 -17.00 -1.22 12.58
CA ARG A 51 -17.39 0.10 13.08
C ARG A 51 -18.78 0.08 13.71
N LEU A 52 -19.75 -0.58 13.06
CA LEU A 52 -21.13 -0.72 13.57
C LEU A 52 -21.16 -1.53 14.86
N ILE A 53 -20.43 -2.66 14.94
CA ILE A 53 -20.32 -3.48 16.16
C ILE A 53 -19.72 -2.66 17.32
N LYS A 54 -18.76 -1.76 17.02
CA LYS A 54 -18.17 -0.86 18.02
C LYS A 54 -19.07 0.33 18.38
N GLY A 55 -20.19 0.52 17.72
CA GLY A 55 -21.12 1.64 17.97
C GLY A 55 -20.53 3.01 17.61
N VAL A 56 -19.51 3.07 16.73
CA VAL A 56 -18.85 4.33 16.35
C VAL A 56 -19.62 4.97 15.20
N ALA A 57 -20.25 6.13 15.44
CA ALA A 57 -20.99 6.88 14.43
C ALA A 57 -20.06 7.77 13.57
N PHE A 58 -20.42 7.96 12.30
CA PHE A 58 -19.72 8.92 11.46
C PHE A 58 -20.03 10.36 11.90
N PRO A 59 -19.01 11.25 11.82
CA PRO A 59 -19.25 12.68 12.05
C PRO A 59 -20.19 13.26 10.99
N SER A 60 -21.12 14.13 11.43
CA SER A 60 -22.02 14.88 10.54
C SER A 60 -21.36 16.08 9.84
N LYS A 61 -20.11 16.42 10.20
CA LYS A 61 -19.38 17.57 9.67
C LYS A 61 -19.05 17.39 8.18
N GLY A 62 -19.48 18.34 7.33
CA GLY A 62 -19.19 18.32 5.90
C GLY A 62 -17.70 18.35 5.57
N THR A 63 -16.87 19.00 6.40
CA THR A 63 -15.40 19.00 6.26
C THR A 63 -14.82 17.59 6.37
N PHE A 64 -15.33 16.74 7.28
CA PHE A 64 -14.90 15.35 7.39
C PHE A 64 -15.12 14.58 6.08
N TRP A 65 -16.31 14.72 5.48
CA TRP A 65 -16.64 14.01 4.23
C TRP A 65 -15.86 14.53 3.02
N ARG A 66 -15.60 15.84 2.95
CA ARG A 66 -14.69 16.42 1.95
C ARG A 66 -13.31 15.79 2.07
N ASP A 67 -12.76 15.72 3.28
CA ASP A 67 -11.42 15.18 3.53
C ASP A 67 -11.36 13.67 3.28
N VAL A 68 -12.45 12.95 3.54
CA VAL A 68 -12.65 11.53 3.18
C VAL A 68 -12.60 11.35 1.66
N LEU A 69 -13.30 12.17 0.88
CA LEU A 69 -13.30 12.09 -0.59
C LEU A 69 -11.90 12.33 -1.16
N ILE A 70 -11.23 13.39 -0.72
CA ILE A 70 -9.88 13.72 -1.19
C ILE A 70 -8.92 12.58 -0.87
N THR A 71 -8.86 12.14 0.38
CA THR A 71 -7.96 11.04 0.77
C THR A 71 -8.35 9.72 0.15
N GLY A 72 -9.64 9.45 -0.03
CA GLY A 72 -10.12 8.25 -0.71
C GLY A 72 -9.62 8.15 -2.16
N ILE A 73 -9.64 9.27 -2.88
CA ILE A 73 -9.09 9.32 -4.25
C ILE A 73 -7.59 9.03 -4.24
N PHE A 74 -6.80 9.74 -3.44
CA PHE A 74 -5.35 9.67 -3.49
C PHE A 74 -4.74 8.49 -2.73
N ALA A 75 -5.41 7.97 -1.68
CA ALA A 75 -4.89 6.85 -0.89
C ALA A 75 -5.48 5.49 -1.29
N GLN A 76 -6.51 5.45 -2.14
CA GLN A 76 -7.19 4.19 -2.48
C GLN A 76 -7.58 4.11 -3.95
N ALA A 77 -8.44 4.99 -4.48
CA ALA A 77 -8.95 4.86 -5.84
C ALA A 77 -7.83 4.87 -6.88
N LEU A 78 -7.03 5.92 -6.91
CA LEU A 78 -5.92 6.04 -7.87
C LEU A 78 -4.83 4.97 -7.65
N PRO A 79 -4.30 4.77 -6.42
CA PRO A 79 -3.24 3.79 -6.25
C PRO A 79 -3.67 2.37 -6.60
N PHE A 80 -4.84 1.92 -6.15
CA PHE A 80 -5.29 0.56 -6.45
C PHE A 80 -5.57 0.34 -7.93
N SER A 81 -6.14 1.35 -8.60
CA SER A 81 -6.35 1.30 -10.06
C SER A 81 -5.02 1.25 -10.81
N PHE A 82 -4.05 2.11 -10.46
CA PHE A 82 -2.75 2.16 -11.13
C PHE A 82 -1.88 0.92 -10.83
N ILE A 83 -1.91 0.37 -9.61
CA ILE A 83 -1.20 -0.87 -9.29
C ILE A 83 -1.80 -2.02 -10.09
N ASN A 84 -3.11 -2.22 -10.04
CA ASN A 84 -3.75 -3.31 -10.77
C ASN A 84 -3.55 -3.18 -12.28
N TRP A 85 -3.63 -1.96 -12.84
CA TRP A 85 -3.36 -1.75 -14.24
C TRP A 85 -1.89 -1.99 -14.58
N GLY A 86 -0.96 -1.52 -13.75
CA GLY A 86 0.48 -1.68 -13.95
C GLY A 86 0.93 -3.13 -13.86
N GLU A 87 0.35 -3.92 -12.96
CA GLU A 87 0.69 -5.35 -12.81
C GLU A 87 0.28 -6.22 -14.01
N GLN A 88 -0.48 -5.70 -14.97
CA GLN A 88 -0.66 -6.39 -16.24
C GLN A 88 0.63 -6.45 -17.07
N PHE A 89 1.57 -5.52 -16.84
CA PHE A 89 2.77 -5.31 -17.65
C PHE A 89 4.09 -5.60 -16.92
N VAL A 90 4.05 -5.79 -15.61
CA VAL A 90 5.23 -6.07 -14.78
C VAL A 90 4.96 -7.26 -13.85
N ASP A 91 6.02 -7.89 -13.39
CA ASP A 91 5.94 -8.97 -12.41
C ASP A 91 5.52 -8.47 -11.02
N SER A 92 4.94 -9.35 -10.20
CA SER A 92 4.50 -9.03 -8.85
C SER A 92 5.66 -8.59 -7.94
N ALA A 93 6.83 -9.19 -8.13
CA ALA A 93 8.06 -8.80 -7.47
C ALA A 93 8.44 -7.34 -7.83
N MET A 94 8.44 -6.99 -9.12
CA MET A 94 8.71 -5.62 -9.58
C MET A 94 7.71 -4.62 -9.00
N ALA A 95 6.41 -4.95 -9.01
CA ALA A 95 5.36 -4.10 -8.47
C ALA A 95 5.57 -3.81 -6.97
N SER A 96 5.92 -4.83 -6.19
CA SER A 96 6.23 -4.68 -4.76
C SER A 96 7.45 -3.78 -4.50
N LEU A 97 8.49 -3.88 -5.34
CA LEU A 97 9.68 -3.04 -5.26
C LEU A 97 9.37 -1.57 -5.56
N LEU A 98 8.60 -1.30 -6.62
CA LEU A 98 8.18 0.05 -7.02
C LEU A 98 7.31 0.70 -5.95
N ASN A 99 6.45 -0.06 -5.27
CA ASN A 99 5.67 0.44 -4.15
C ASN A 99 6.56 0.92 -2.97
N GLY A 100 7.80 0.43 -2.89
CA GLY A 100 8.84 0.94 -1.97
C GLY A 100 9.21 2.42 -2.16
N LEU A 101 8.79 3.07 -3.25
CA LEU A 101 8.93 4.51 -3.47
C LEU A 101 7.95 5.34 -2.62
N THR A 102 6.89 4.74 -2.08
CA THR A 102 5.86 5.45 -1.28
C THR A 102 6.44 6.29 -0.13
N PRO A 103 7.38 5.82 0.70
CA PRO A 103 7.95 6.66 1.76
C PRO A 103 8.70 7.88 1.23
N LEU A 104 9.41 7.73 0.11
CA LEU A 104 10.16 8.83 -0.50
C LEU A 104 9.22 9.89 -1.06
N SER A 105 8.14 9.45 -1.72
CA SER A 105 7.04 10.31 -2.18
C SER A 105 6.40 11.06 -1.00
N THR A 106 6.13 10.35 0.10
CA THR A 106 5.57 10.94 1.32
C THR A 106 6.50 12.00 1.92
N ILE A 107 7.81 11.73 2.02
CA ILE A 107 8.80 12.68 2.54
C ILE A 107 8.89 13.91 1.65
N PHE A 108 8.88 13.73 0.33
CA PHE A 108 8.92 14.82 -0.64
C PHE A 108 7.69 15.73 -0.50
N LEU A 109 6.50 15.14 -0.50
CA LEU A 109 5.24 15.89 -0.42
C LEU A 109 5.02 16.53 0.96
N ALA A 110 5.45 15.88 2.03
CA ALA A 110 5.37 16.42 3.39
C ALA A 110 6.11 17.77 3.52
N HIS A 111 7.22 17.93 2.80
CA HIS A 111 7.96 19.20 2.78
C HIS A 111 7.12 20.41 2.36
N PHE A 112 6.25 20.22 1.36
CA PHE A 112 5.41 21.29 0.82
C PHE A 112 4.10 21.46 1.60
N LEU A 113 3.53 20.37 2.08
CA LEU A 113 2.18 20.33 2.64
C LEU A 113 2.13 20.42 4.18
N LEU A 114 3.24 20.13 4.87
CA LEU A 114 3.34 20.19 6.32
C LEU A 114 4.39 21.21 6.76
N SER A 115 4.10 21.93 7.87
CA SER A 115 5.02 22.95 8.41
C SER A 115 6.18 22.33 9.19
N ASP A 116 5.94 21.16 9.81
CA ASP A 116 6.86 20.43 10.70
C ASP A 116 7.78 19.42 9.98
N GLU A 117 7.57 19.18 8.68
CA GLU A 117 8.27 18.16 7.89
C GLU A 117 9.15 18.79 6.79
N LYS A 118 10.12 19.61 7.17
CA LYS A 118 10.97 20.29 6.18
C LYS A 118 12.07 19.39 5.60
N MET A 119 12.47 19.68 4.35
CA MET A 119 13.57 19.03 3.64
C MET A 119 14.90 19.33 4.34
N ASN A 120 15.75 18.32 4.40
CA ASN A 120 17.13 18.45 4.85
C ASN A 120 18.05 17.61 3.93
N ARG A 121 19.38 17.77 4.10
CA ARG A 121 20.36 17.08 3.24
C ARG A 121 20.18 15.56 3.17
N ARG A 122 19.78 14.92 4.28
CA ARG A 122 19.53 13.46 4.31
C ARG A 122 18.29 13.08 3.50
N LYS A 123 17.20 13.83 3.65
CA LYS A 123 15.97 13.62 2.89
C LYS A 123 16.23 13.79 1.38
N VAL A 124 16.99 14.82 0.99
CA VAL A 124 17.41 15.03 -0.41
C VAL A 124 18.24 13.85 -0.91
N ALA A 125 19.29 13.47 -0.20
CA ALA A 125 20.14 12.34 -0.57
C ALA A 125 19.34 11.01 -0.69
N GLY A 126 18.41 10.76 0.25
CA GLY A 126 17.55 9.58 0.22
C GLY A 126 16.62 9.56 -1.00
N ILE A 127 15.98 10.69 -1.34
CA ILE A 127 15.14 10.80 -2.53
C ILE A 127 15.98 10.60 -3.80
N SER A 128 17.15 11.21 -3.90
CA SER A 128 18.05 11.02 -5.04
C SER A 128 18.48 9.57 -5.22
N LEU A 129 18.80 8.85 -4.13
CA LEU A 129 19.08 7.42 -4.16
C LEU A 129 17.85 6.60 -4.62
N GLY A 130 16.65 6.96 -4.13
CA GLY A 130 15.42 6.28 -4.56
C GLY A 130 15.15 6.45 -6.05
N LEU A 131 15.35 7.64 -6.59
CA LEU A 131 15.24 7.91 -8.03
C LEU A 131 16.31 7.17 -8.84
N ALA A 132 17.56 7.12 -8.34
CA ALA A 132 18.61 6.33 -8.97
C ALA A 132 18.24 4.83 -8.99
N GLY A 133 17.70 4.30 -7.90
CA GLY A 133 17.21 2.92 -7.84
C GLY A 133 16.06 2.64 -8.82
N LEU A 134 15.13 3.59 -8.98
CA LEU A 134 14.08 3.51 -10.00
C LEU A 134 14.69 3.46 -11.41
N MET A 135 15.67 4.31 -11.70
CA MET A 135 16.35 4.30 -12.99
C MET A 135 17.07 2.97 -13.25
N ILE A 136 17.71 2.38 -12.23
CA ILE A 136 18.33 1.05 -12.35
C ILE A 136 17.28 -0.01 -12.70
N LEU A 137 16.07 0.04 -12.14
CA LEU A 137 15.00 -0.89 -12.47
C LEU A 137 14.44 -0.72 -13.89
N VAL A 138 14.32 0.52 -14.36
CA VAL A 138 13.68 0.85 -15.65
C VAL A 138 14.62 0.69 -16.82
N LEU A 139 15.92 0.97 -16.62
CA LEU A 139 16.90 1.08 -17.71
C LEU A 139 17.00 -0.16 -18.62
N PRO A 140 17.03 -1.40 -18.10
CA PRO A 140 17.11 -2.60 -18.95
C PRO A 140 15.92 -2.72 -19.90
N ASP A 141 14.70 -2.51 -19.41
CA ASP A 141 13.47 -2.63 -20.19
C ASP A 141 13.34 -1.50 -21.21
N LEU A 142 13.78 -0.30 -20.84
CA LEU A 142 13.83 0.84 -21.75
C LEU A 142 14.84 0.59 -22.89
N MET A 143 16.02 0.06 -22.59
CA MET A 143 17.03 -0.28 -23.59
C MET A 143 16.60 -1.45 -24.48
N ALA A 144 15.84 -2.39 -23.95
CA ALA A 144 15.24 -3.49 -24.70
C ALA A 144 14.02 -3.07 -25.56
N GLY A 145 13.58 -1.82 -25.45
CA GLY A 145 12.40 -1.31 -26.16
C GLY A 145 11.06 -1.86 -25.63
N MET A 146 11.01 -2.38 -24.41
CA MET A 146 9.82 -2.96 -23.76
C MET A 146 8.86 -1.87 -23.27
N LYS A 147 8.19 -1.17 -24.19
CA LYS A 147 7.33 -0.02 -23.89
C LYS A 147 6.20 -0.36 -22.91
N ALA A 148 5.60 -1.54 -22.99
CA ALA A 148 4.51 -1.96 -22.09
C ALA A 148 5.00 -2.03 -20.64
N THR A 149 6.16 -2.63 -20.39
CA THR A 149 6.76 -2.71 -19.06
C THR A 149 7.06 -1.32 -18.48
N VAL A 150 7.58 -0.40 -19.31
CA VAL A 150 7.83 0.99 -18.89
C VAL A 150 6.54 1.68 -18.46
N TRP A 151 5.42 1.46 -19.16
CA TRP A 151 4.11 1.99 -18.76
C TRP A 151 3.62 1.40 -17.44
N GLY A 152 3.82 0.09 -17.22
CA GLY A 152 3.52 -0.57 -15.94
C GLY A 152 4.30 0.03 -14.78
N ILE A 153 5.62 0.24 -14.98
CA ILE A 153 6.49 0.89 -13.99
C ILE A 153 6.03 2.32 -13.70
N ALA A 154 5.70 3.09 -14.74
CA ALA A 154 5.21 4.47 -14.60
C ALA A 154 3.89 4.52 -13.80
N ALA A 155 2.96 3.60 -14.08
CA ALA A 155 1.68 3.53 -13.36
C ALA A 155 1.88 3.24 -11.86
N ILE A 156 2.67 2.22 -11.52
CA ILE A 156 2.91 1.85 -10.11
C ILE A 156 3.71 2.94 -9.39
N SER A 157 4.66 3.60 -10.07
CA SER A 157 5.37 4.76 -9.51
C SER A 157 4.42 5.93 -9.24
N THR A 158 3.44 6.15 -10.14
CA THR A 158 2.37 7.15 -9.95
C THR A 158 1.47 6.77 -8.77
N ALA A 159 1.16 5.48 -8.59
CA ALA A 159 0.45 5.01 -7.40
C ALA A 159 1.21 5.34 -6.11
N ALA A 160 2.54 5.14 -6.08
CA ALA A 160 3.37 5.48 -4.93
C ALA A 160 3.39 6.99 -4.63
N LEU A 161 3.36 7.85 -5.66
CA LEU A 161 3.20 9.30 -5.49
C LEU A 161 1.82 9.64 -4.92
N SER A 162 0.77 9.02 -5.45
CA SER A 162 -0.62 9.21 -4.99
C SER A 162 -0.78 8.82 -3.52
N TYR A 163 -0.22 7.67 -3.10
CA TYR A 163 -0.17 7.30 -1.68
C TYR A 163 0.48 8.37 -0.82
N GLY A 164 1.58 8.98 -1.29
CA GLY A 164 2.25 10.08 -0.60
C GLY A 164 1.32 11.27 -0.35
N VAL A 165 0.54 11.69 -1.37
CA VAL A 165 -0.47 12.76 -1.24
C VAL A 165 -1.52 12.37 -0.21
N GLY A 166 -2.11 11.18 -0.36
CA GLY A 166 -3.16 10.69 0.53
C GLY A 166 -2.71 10.60 1.99
N LEU A 167 -1.49 10.09 2.24
CA LEU A 167 -0.90 9.96 3.57
C LEU A 167 -0.67 11.31 4.25
N VAL A 168 -0.06 12.25 3.53
CA VAL A 168 0.23 13.60 4.07
C VAL A 168 -1.07 14.35 4.36
N TYR A 169 -2.05 14.24 3.46
CA TYR A 169 -3.35 14.87 3.65
C TYR A 169 -4.11 14.24 4.83
N ALA A 170 -4.13 12.90 4.93
CA ALA A 170 -4.77 12.19 6.03
C ALA A 170 -4.16 12.56 7.39
N ARG A 171 -2.82 12.64 7.47
CA ARG A 171 -2.12 13.08 8.68
C ARG A 171 -2.58 14.45 9.15
N LYS A 172 -2.82 15.38 8.22
CA LYS A 172 -3.21 16.75 8.53
C LYS A 172 -4.65 16.86 9.01
N HIS A 173 -5.59 16.06 8.47
CA HIS A 173 -7.02 16.30 8.61
C HIS A 173 -7.74 15.30 9.52
N PHE A 174 -7.17 14.10 9.78
CA PHE A 174 -7.84 13.07 10.61
C PHE A 174 -7.26 12.93 12.01
N GLN A 175 -6.42 13.87 12.48
CA GLN A 175 -5.97 13.87 13.87
C GLN A 175 -7.16 14.07 14.83
N GLY A 176 -7.18 13.28 15.90
CA GLY A 176 -8.22 13.35 16.92
C GLY A 176 -9.50 12.57 16.64
N TYR A 177 -9.64 11.99 15.42
CA TYR A 177 -10.74 11.06 15.14
C TYR A 177 -10.38 9.63 15.56
N ASP A 178 -11.42 8.82 15.84
CA ASP A 178 -11.22 7.38 16.05
C ASP A 178 -10.56 6.76 14.81
N PRO A 179 -9.50 5.94 14.97
CA PRO A 179 -8.75 5.36 13.86
C PRO A 179 -9.58 4.56 12.84
N ILE A 180 -10.78 4.10 13.22
CA ILE A 180 -11.67 3.36 12.32
C ILE A 180 -12.48 4.27 11.38
N LEU A 181 -12.72 5.53 11.75
CA LEU A 181 -13.64 6.41 11.03
C LEU A 181 -13.16 6.76 9.63
N ALA A 182 -11.94 7.28 9.52
CA ALA A 182 -11.38 7.70 8.24
C ALA A 182 -11.34 6.55 7.21
N PRO A 183 -10.70 5.38 7.51
CA PRO A 183 -10.63 4.30 6.54
C PRO A 183 -11.99 3.70 6.21
N SER A 184 -12.92 3.58 7.18
CA SER A 184 -14.27 3.07 6.92
C SER A 184 -15.06 3.96 5.96
N ALA A 185 -14.98 5.29 6.15
CA ALA A 185 -15.63 6.25 5.28
C ALA A 185 -14.99 6.32 3.90
N GLN A 186 -13.65 6.31 3.83
CA GLN A 186 -12.88 6.33 2.58
C GLN A 186 -13.21 5.11 1.71
N LEU A 187 -13.09 3.89 2.26
CA LEU A 187 -13.39 2.67 1.52
C LEU A 187 -14.84 2.61 1.08
N MET A 188 -15.78 3.06 1.92
CA MET A 188 -17.20 3.12 1.58
C MET A 188 -17.44 4.07 0.39
N THR A 189 -16.95 5.30 0.47
CA THR A 189 -17.15 6.29 -0.59
C THR A 189 -16.48 5.88 -1.89
N VAL A 190 -15.25 5.36 -1.84
CA VAL A 190 -14.53 4.90 -3.03
C VAL A 190 -15.20 3.67 -3.63
N GLY A 191 -15.61 2.70 -2.80
CA GLY A 191 -16.30 1.49 -3.27
C GLY A 191 -17.61 1.79 -3.99
N LEU A 192 -18.36 2.81 -3.53
CA LEU A 192 -19.62 3.23 -4.13
C LEU A 192 -19.49 3.73 -5.58
N TYR A 193 -18.37 4.32 -5.97
CA TYR A 193 -18.18 4.76 -7.36
C TYR A 193 -17.23 3.86 -8.15
N LEU A 194 -16.16 3.33 -7.54
CA LEU A 194 -15.15 2.60 -8.28
C LEU A 194 -15.63 1.19 -8.71
N LEU A 195 -16.46 0.53 -7.88
CA LEU A 195 -17.01 -0.79 -8.23
C LEU A 195 -17.97 -0.70 -9.43
N PRO A 196 -18.95 0.22 -9.48
CA PRO A 196 -19.77 0.43 -10.68
C PRO A 196 -18.93 0.82 -11.90
N ILE A 197 -17.98 1.76 -11.76
CA ILE A 197 -17.10 2.15 -12.89
C ILE A 197 -16.36 0.92 -13.43
N GLY A 198 -15.78 0.11 -12.55
CA GLY A 198 -15.08 -1.13 -12.93
C GLY A 198 -16.01 -2.14 -13.61
N TYR A 199 -17.23 -2.30 -13.13
CA TYR A 199 -18.22 -3.21 -13.71
C TYR A 199 -18.65 -2.78 -15.12
N PHE A 200 -18.99 -1.51 -15.30
CA PHE A 200 -19.41 -0.99 -16.60
C PHE A 200 -18.26 -0.81 -17.62
N SER A 201 -17.02 -0.81 -17.16
CA SER A 201 -15.84 -0.85 -18.04
C SER A 201 -15.40 -2.26 -18.42
N TRP A 202 -16.16 -3.27 -18.03
CA TRP A 202 -15.87 -4.68 -18.33
C TRP A 202 -16.65 -5.12 -19.57
N ASP A 203 -15.97 -5.24 -20.70
CA ASP A 203 -16.58 -5.49 -22.02
C ASP A 203 -17.19 -6.90 -22.16
N ALA A 204 -16.71 -7.87 -21.38
CA ALA A 204 -17.19 -9.24 -21.42
C ALA A 204 -17.25 -9.84 -20.00
N PRO A 205 -18.36 -9.68 -19.28
CA PRO A 205 -18.48 -10.26 -17.95
C PRO A 205 -18.39 -11.80 -18.03
N VAL A 206 -17.36 -12.36 -17.36
CA VAL A 206 -17.17 -13.81 -17.29
C VAL A 206 -18.09 -14.35 -16.19
N PHE A 207 -19.00 -15.26 -16.57
CA PHE A 207 -19.93 -15.89 -15.63
C PHE A 207 -19.28 -17.03 -14.82
N ALA A 208 -18.10 -17.49 -15.20
CA ALA A 208 -17.36 -18.55 -14.53
C ALA A 208 -15.99 -18.04 -14.07
N ILE A 209 -15.97 -17.40 -12.89
CA ILE A 209 -14.74 -16.95 -12.23
C ILE A 209 -14.18 -18.12 -11.41
N SER A 210 -12.88 -18.39 -11.52
CA SER A 210 -12.22 -19.49 -10.79
C SER A 210 -12.24 -19.28 -9.27
N THR A 211 -12.18 -20.37 -8.54
CA THR A 211 -12.07 -20.32 -7.07
C THR A 211 -10.81 -19.57 -6.63
N ALA A 212 -9.72 -19.68 -7.38
CA ALA A 212 -8.46 -18.97 -7.10
C ALA A 212 -8.66 -17.45 -7.16
N THR A 213 -9.32 -16.94 -8.19
CA THR A 213 -9.66 -15.51 -8.35
C THR A 213 -10.62 -15.05 -7.25
N LEU A 214 -11.68 -15.81 -6.95
CA LEU A 214 -12.61 -15.45 -5.86
C LEU A 214 -11.92 -15.37 -4.50
N LEU A 215 -11.07 -16.34 -4.17
CA LEU A 215 -10.28 -16.33 -2.94
C LEU A 215 -9.29 -15.17 -2.93
N SER A 216 -8.63 -14.88 -4.05
CA SER A 216 -7.72 -13.73 -4.16
C SER A 216 -8.43 -12.43 -3.88
N VAL A 217 -9.60 -12.18 -4.48
CA VAL A 217 -10.42 -10.98 -4.24
C VAL A 217 -10.90 -10.93 -2.79
N ALA A 218 -11.34 -12.04 -2.21
CA ALA A 218 -11.78 -12.10 -0.82
C ALA A 218 -10.65 -11.77 0.16
N VAL A 219 -9.47 -12.36 -0.02
CA VAL A 219 -8.30 -12.09 0.83
C VAL A 219 -7.81 -10.66 0.64
N LEU A 220 -7.73 -10.17 -0.60
CA LEU A 220 -7.37 -8.77 -0.90
C LEU A 220 -8.35 -7.79 -0.25
N GLY A 221 -9.64 -8.05 -0.33
CA GLY A 221 -10.67 -7.16 0.22
C GLY A 221 -10.72 -7.20 1.75
N VAL A 222 -10.85 -8.39 2.33
CA VAL A 222 -11.03 -8.53 3.78
C VAL A 222 -9.72 -8.31 4.53
N MET A 223 -8.66 -9.05 4.19
CA MET A 223 -7.38 -8.98 4.90
C MET A 223 -6.52 -7.82 4.39
N GLY A 224 -6.24 -7.77 3.09
CA GLY A 224 -5.33 -6.81 2.48
C GLY A 224 -5.86 -5.38 2.42
N THR A 225 -7.18 -5.18 2.63
CA THR A 225 -7.80 -3.85 2.64
C THR A 225 -8.50 -3.60 3.98
N GLY A 226 -9.54 -4.33 4.33
CA GLY A 226 -10.33 -4.08 5.53
C GLY A 226 -9.50 -4.12 6.81
N LEU A 227 -9.00 -5.30 7.18
CA LEU A 227 -8.23 -5.50 8.41
C LEU A 227 -6.88 -4.76 8.36
N ALA A 228 -6.22 -4.74 7.21
CA ALA A 228 -4.95 -4.04 7.06
C ALA A 228 -5.09 -2.53 7.36
N PHE A 229 -6.12 -1.85 6.85
CA PHE A 229 -6.34 -0.44 7.14
C PHE A 229 -6.70 -0.18 8.60
N LEU A 230 -7.41 -1.09 9.27
CA LEU A 230 -7.65 -0.99 10.71
C LEU A 230 -6.34 -1.03 11.50
N VAL A 231 -5.46 -2.00 11.18
CA VAL A 231 -4.14 -2.14 11.80
C VAL A 231 -3.26 -0.93 11.47
N TYR A 232 -3.27 -0.49 10.21
CA TYR A 232 -2.52 0.66 9.73
C TYR A 232 -2.87 1.94 10.51
N PHE A 233 -4.14 2.32 10.57
CA PHE A 233 -4.56 3.53 11.27
C PHE A 233 -4.35 3.42 12.78
N LYS A 234 -4.49 2.22 13.36
CA LYS A 234 -4.13 1.97 14.76
C LYS A 234 -2.64 2.17 15.00
N LEU A 235 -1.80 1.64 14.13
CA LEU A 235 -0.36 1.80 14.23
C LEU A 235 0.06 3.25 13.99
N LEU A 236 -0.57 3.93 13.04
CA LEU A 236 -0.36 5.35 12.75
C LEU A 236 -0.64 6.22 13.98
N SER A 237 -1.74 5.97 14.68
CA SER A 237 -2.14 6.73 15.87
C SER A 237 -1.27 6.44 17.10
N THR A 238 -0.66 5.24 17.20
CA THR A 238 0.11 4.82 18.40
C THR A 238 1.62 4.92 18.24
N ALA A 239 2.14 4.77 17.02
CA ALA A 239 3.58 4.73 16.74
C ALA A 239 4.04 5.80 15.73
N GLY A 240 3.10 6.47 15.06
CA GLY A 240 3.37 7.53 14.10
C GLY A 240 3.74 7.04 12.70
N ALA A 241 3.74 7.98 11.74
CA ALA A 241 3.91 7.70 10.31
C ALA A 241 5.27 7.06 9.98
N GLY A 242 6.36 7.51 10.63
CA GLY A 242 7.70 6.96 10.41
C GLY A 242 7.82 5.49 10.81
N TYR A 243 7.09 5.04 11.84
CA TYR A 243 7.07 3.62 12.22
C TYR A 243 6.25 2.79 11.25
N VAL A 244 5.10 3.29 10.81
CA VAL A 244 4.24 2.62 9.82
C VAL A 244 4.97 2.48 8.49
N SER A 245 5.72 3.49 8.06
CA SER A 245 6.49 3.44 6.81
C SER A 245 7.55 2.34 6.78
N SER A 246 7.94 1.80 7.96
CA SER A 246 8.87 0.65 8.01
C SER A 246 8.29 -0.63 7.40
N SER A 247 6.95 -0.73 7.26
CA SER A 247 6.33 -1.86 6.55
C SER A 247 6.82 -1.99 5.11
N THR A 248 7.15 -0.86 4.47
CA THR A 248 7.63 -0.84 3.07
C THR A 248 8.98 -1.51 2.86
N PHE A 249 9.79 -1.70 3.92
CA PHE A 249 11.04 -2.47 3.84
C PHE A 249 10.79 -3.99 3.79
N ILE A 250 9.63 -4.44 4.30
CA ILE A 250 9.30 -5.86 4.41
C ILE A 250 8.50 -6.32 3.18
N LEU A 251 7.67 -5.45 2.60
CA LEU A 251 6.82 -5.80 1.45
C LEU A 251 7.58 -6.35 0.25
N PRO A 252 8.73 -5.79 -0.18
CA PRO A 252 9.51 -6.36 -1.27
C PRO A 252 9.95 -7.80 -1.04
N ILE A 253 10.25 -8.18 0.21
CA ILE A 253 10.63 -9.55 0.56
C ILE A 253 9.46 -10.51 0.25
N TYR A 254 8.24 -10.12 0.64
CA TYR A 254 7.04 -10.89 0.30
C TYR A 254 6.83 -10.99 -1.21
N GLY A 255 6.91 -9.86 -1.93
CA GLY A 255 6.72 -9.83 -3.38
C GLY A 255 7.69 -10.75 -4.11
N ILE A 256 8.98 -10.66 -3.78
CA ILE A 256 10.03 -11.50 -4.36
C ILE A 256 9.79 -12.98 -4.02
N VAL A 257 9.65 -13.32 -2.74
CA VAL A 257 9.54 -14.72 -2.31
C VAL A 257 8.28 -15.37 -2.88
N LEU A 258 7.14 -14.69 -2.81
CA LEU A 258 5.88 -15.24 -3.30
C LEU A 258 5.83 -15.27 -4.84
N GLY A 259 6.36 -14.25 -5.52
CA GLY A 259 6.45 -14.23 -7.00
C GLY A 259 7.30 -15.38 -7.54
N VAL A 260 8.46 -15.62 -6.95
CA VAL A 260 9.32 -16.76 -7.34
C VAL A 260 8.65 -18.11 -7.06
N ILE A 261 8.08 -18.30 -5.84
CA ILE A 261 7.57 -19.61 -5.43
C ILE A 261 6.27 -19.96 -6.16
N PHE A 262 5.35 -19.01 -6.31
CA PHE A 262 3.98 -19.30 -6.80
C PHE A 262 3.77 -18.93 -8.26
N LEU A 263 4.51 -17.94 -8.80
CA LEU A 263 4.35 -17.47 -10.18
C LEU A 263 5.54 -17.85 -11.08
N GLY A 264 6.63 -18.42 -10.50
CA GLY A 264 7.84 -18.74 -11.26
C GLY A 264 8.56 -17.51 -11.80
N GLU A 265 8.38 -16.34 -11.16
CA GLU A 265 9.02 -15.09 -11.58
C GLU A 265 10.55 -15.18 -11.46
N THR A 266 11.27 -14.60 -12.42
CA THR A 266 12.73 -14.57 -12.42
C THR A 266 13.26 -13.27 -11.84
N ILE A 267 14.16 -13.36 -10.89
CA ILE A 267 14.77 -12.19 -10.27
C ILE A 267 16.06 -11.84 -10.97
N THR A 268 16.11 -10.66 -11.58
CA THR A 268 17.30 -10.16 -12.27
C THR A 268 18.24 -9.41 -11.32
N LEU A 269 19.52 -9.33 -11.68
CA LEU A 269 20.49 -8.52 -10.93
C LEU A 269 20.09 -7.03 -10.88
N TRP A 270 19.44 -6.53 -11.93
CA TRP A 270 18.93 -5.17 -11.99
C TRP A 270 17.81 -4.93 -10.96
N MET A 271 16.93 -5.91 -10.77
CA MET A 271 15.89 -5.85 -9.73
C MET A 271 16.52 -5.81 -8.34
N ILE A 272 17.52 -6.64 -8.07
CA ILE A 272 18.21 -6.65 -6.77
C ILE A 272 18.94 -5.32 -6.54
N ALA A 273 19.68 -4.82 -7.52
CA ALA A 273 20.43 -3.57 -7.40
C ALA A 273 19.50 -2.35 -7.23
N GLY A 274 18.45 -2.27 -8.05
CA GLY A 274 17.45 -1.21 -7.96
C GLY A 274 16.69 -1.21 -6.62
N ALA A 275 16.26 -2.40 -6.18
CA ALA A 275 15.60 -2.58 -4.88
C ALA A 275 16.51 -2.16 -3.73
N ALA A 276 17.75 -2.65 -3.70
CA ALA A 276 18.72 -2.29 -2.67
C ALA A 276 18.94 -0.77 -2.63
N THR A 277 19.03 -0.13 -3.80
CA THR A 277 19.23 1.34 -3.91
C THR A 277 18.01 2.11 -3.43
N ILE A 278 16.78 1.69 -3.77
CA ILE A 278 15.53 2.30 -3.27
C ILE A 278 15.46 2.17 -1.74
N LEU A 279 15.66 0.97 -1.21
CA LEU A 279 15.59 0.72 0.23
C LEU A 279 16.67 1.50 1.00
N LEU A 280 17.88 1.61 0.44
CA LEU A 280 18.94 2.47 0.99
C LEU A 280 18.50 3.94 0.99
N GLY A 281 17.89 4.41 -0.10
CA GLY A 281 17.33 5.76 -0.20
C GLY A 281 16.31 6.04 0.90
N VAL A 282 15.36 5.11 1.13
CA VAL A 282 14.38 5.22 2.21
C VAL A 282 15.05 5.22 3.59
N ALA A 283 16.05 4.36 3.80
CA ALA A 283 16.80 4.30 5.06
C ALA A 283 17.56 5.60 5.34
N VAL A 284 18.22 6.16 4.34
CA VAL A 284 18.95 7.44 4.44
C VAL A 284 17.98 8.59 4.72
N ALA A 285 16.86 8.67 4.01
CA ALA A 285 15.86 9.73 4.18
C ALA A 285 15.25 9.75 5.58
N ASN A 286 14.95 8.57 6.15
CA ASN A 286 14.37 8.43 7.49
C ASN A 286 15.39 8.64 8.63
N GLY A 287 16.70 8.52 8.36
CA GLY A 287 17.78 8.73 9.34
C GLY A 287 17.83 7.69 10.46
N LYS A 288 18.69 7.92 11.45
CA LYS A 288 18.88 7.01 12.62
C LYS A 288 17.65 6.84 13.54
N GLY A 289 16.56 7.54 13.27
CA GLY A 289 15.28 7.44 14.00
C GLY A 289 14.33 6.35 13.45
N ALA A 290 14.55 5.86 12.23
CA ALA A 290 13.79 4.76 11.67
C ALA A 290 14.27 3.45 12.30
N VAL A 291 13.43 2.92 13.15
CA VAL A 291 13.51 1.56 13.73
C VAL A 291 14.90 1.18 14.29
N LYS A 292 15.12 1.43 15.58
CA LYS A 292 16.02 0.59 16.35
C LYS A 292 15.39 -0.80 16.41
N TRP A 293 15.82 -1.69 15.53
CA TRP A 293 15.53 -3.12 15.61
C TRP A 293 16.23 -3.68 16.83
N ASP A 294 15.58 -3.67 17.98
CA ASP A 294 16.09 -4.31 19.20
C ASP A 294 15.63 -5.76 19.16
N LEU A 295 16.23 -6.57 18.28
CA LEU A 295 15.96 -8.00 18.11
C LEU A 295 16.28 -8.81 19.37
N GLY A 296 17.00 -8.22 20.34
CA GLY A 296 17.41 -8.89 21.58
C GLY A 296 16.30 -9.01 22.65
N LYS A 297 15.09 -8.47 22.41
CA LYS A 297 13.99 -8.50 23.40
C LYS A 297 12.67 -9.00 22.82
N LEU A 298 12.73 -10.04 21.99
CA LEU A 298 11.55 -10.82 21.65
C LEU A 298 11.16 -11.66 22.86
N ASP A 299 10.35 -11.10 23.73
CA ASP A 299 9.72 -11.85 24.83
C ASP A 299 8.55 -12.68 24.26
N LEU A 300 8.87 -13.93 23.89
CA LEU A 300 7.90 -14.92 23.39
C LEU A 300 6.78 -15.23 24.39
N ALA A 301 6.94 -14.86 25.67
CA ALA A 301 5.90 -15.02 26.69
C ALA A 301 4.71 -14.05 26.51
N ALA A 302 4.86 -13.00 25.69
CA ALA A 302 3.75 -12.10 25.40
C ALA A 302 2.65 -12.73 24.52
N PHE A 303 2.93 -13.83 23.81
CA PHE A 303 1.94 -14.54 22.99
C PHE A 303 0.92 -15.33 23.81
N SER A 304 1.22 -15.68 25.07
CA SER A 304 0.32 -16.48 25.93
C SER A 304 -0.77 -15.66 26.65
N LYS A 305 -0.74 -14.31 26.55
CA LYS A 305 -1.70 -13.41 27.23
C LYS A 305 -2.79 -12.82 26.30
N ILE A 306 -2.95 -13.37 25.09
CA ILE A 306 -4.05 -13.03 24.18
C ILE A 306 -5.03 -14.21 24.18
N ARG A 307 -5.58 -14.51 25.34
CA ARG A 307 -6.80 -15.29 25.52
C ARG A 307 -7.84 -14.44 26.21
#